data_66625f62b3e98f68fe3b1d219aa6d07a
#
_entry.id   66625f62b3e98f68fe3b1d219aa6d07a
#
_cell.length_a   1.000
_cell.length_b   1.000
_cell.length_c   1.000
_cell.angle_alpha   90.00
_cell.angle_beta   90.00
_cell.angle_gamma   90.00
#
_symmetry.space_group_name_H-M   'P 1'
#
loop_
_entity.id
_entity.type
_entity.pdbx_description
1 polymer ?
#
loop_
_entity_poly.entity_id
_entity_poly.type
_entity_poly.pdbx_seq_one_letter_code
_entity_poly.pdbx_strand_id
1 'polypeptide(L)'
;MQNHLLKSFIALSIASFLVGAHAQTPPKPGAPKRFPQITLEQIPPDSQALAQEIIKISSVGLAGPYNIMFRSPVYADRMKKLLDYLRFNTSLPTRLNEFAIIIQGYEWKSQVEWYAHYPLALKAGLPQSVADDLKSGIRPRNMSPDEEVVYDVSMEMMRKHEITDELFYKAKKILGEQQLVDLVAVSGTYVTVAMLLALGQEMSPEGKPLPFPAQ
;
A
#
# COMPACT_ATOMS: atom_id res chain seq x y z
N MET A 1 36.56 -15.52 58.79
CA MET A 1 36.86 -15.43 57.34
C MET A 1 35.53 -15.44 56.60
N GLN A 2 35.02 -14.25 56.27
CA GLN A 2 33.74 -14.08 55.59
C GLN A 2 34.01 -13.83 54.09
N ASN A 3 33.56 -14.76 53.24
CA ASN A 3 33.62 -14.63 51.79
C ASN A 3 32.36 -13.86 51.28
N HIS A 4 32.54 -12.63 50.85
CA HIS A 4 31.54 -11.86 50.12
C HIS A 4 31.58 -12.24 48.63
N LEU A 5 30.58 -13.02 48.18
CA LEU A 5 30.31 -13.28 46.77
C LEU A 5 29.57 -12.08 46.18
N LEU A 6 30.29 -11.31 45.41
CA LEU A 6 29.75 -10.16 44.61
C LEU A 6 28.96 -10.74 43.41
N LYS A 7 27.63 -10.69 43.42
CA LYS A 7 26.80 -11.04 42.28
C LYS A 7 26.72 -9.83 41.38
N SER A 8 27.47 -9.85 40.27
CA SER A 8 27.35 -8.86 39.17
C SER A 8 26.07 -9.18 38.39
N PHE A 9 25.05 -8.31 38.49
CA PHE A 9 23.91 -8.30 37.59
C PHE A 9 24.33 -7.59 36.31
N ILE A 10 24.49 -8.32 35.22
CA ILE A 10 24.60 -7.76 33.88
C ILE A 10 23.16 -7.44 33.41
N ALA A 11 22.82 -6.17 33.45
CA ALA A 11 21.58 -5.68 32.84
C ALA A 11 21.73 -5.69 31.31
N LEU A 12 21.13 -6.68 30.66
CA LEU A 12 21.06 -6.76 29.20
C LEU A 12 20.00 -5.75 28.74
N SER A 13 20.43 -4.58 28.32
CA SER A 13 19.55 -3.58 27.68
C SER A 13 19.13 -4.08 26.30
N ILE A 14 17.93 -4.64 26.16
CA ILE A 14 17.33 -4.94 24.88
C ILE A 14 16.87 -3.60 24.30
N ALA A 15 17.70 -2.99 23.46
CA ALA A 15 17.29 -1.87 22.62
C ALA A 15 16.35 -2.42 21.55
N SER A 16 15.06 -2.27 21.76
CA SER A 16 14.04 -2.55 20.73
C SER A 16 14.17 -1.46 19.65
N PHE A 17 14.87 -1.78 18.57
CA PHE A 17 14.83 -0.95 17.38
C PHE A 17 13.41 -1.05 16.78
N LEU A 18 12.58 -0.07 17.07
CA LEU A 18 11.36 0.18 16.30
C LEU A 18 11.80 0.65 14.91
N VAL A 19 11.92 -0.29 13.97
CA VAL A 19 12.07 0.05 12.55
C VAL A 19 10.70 0.53 12.08
N GLY A 20 10.40 1.79 12.34
CA GLY A 20 9.24 2.44 11.76
C GLY A 20 9.43 2.59 10.25
N ALA A 21 8.41 2.31 9.45
CA ALA A 21 8.46 2.63 8.03
C ALA A 21 8.64 4.14 7.86
N HIS A 22 9.74 4.54 7.22
CA HIS A 22 10.01 5.95 6.95
C HIS A 22 9.19 6.40 5.73
N ALA A 23 8.69 7.63 5.78
CA ALA A 23 8.03 8.22 4.61
C ALA A 23 9.02 8.30 3.44
N GLN A 24 8.49 8.15 2.22
CA GLN A 24 9.31 8.28 1.01
C GLN A 24 10.00 9.66 1.00
N THR A 25 11.32 9.66 0.87
CA THR A 25 12.10 10.90 0.79
C THR A 25 11.88 11.53 -0.59
N PRO A 26 11.43 12.79 -0.66
CA PRO A 26 11.31 13.50 -1.92
C PRO A 26 12.66 13.58 -2.65
N PRO A 27 12.68 13.55 -3.98
CA PRO A 27 13.89 13.80 -4.74
C PRO A 27 14.41 15.21 -4.43
N LYS A 28 15.74 15.40 -4.50
CA LYS A 28 16.35 16.74 -4.34
C LYS A 28 15.80 17.67 -5.40
N PRO A 29 15.53 18.96 -5.09
CA PRO A 29 15.12 19.94 -6.08
C PRO A 29 16.07 19.95 -7.28
N GLY A 30 15.54 19.87 -8.50
CA GLY A 30 16.33 19.84 -9.73
C GLY A 30 17.01 18.50 -10.05
N ALA A 31 16.86 17.46 -9.22
CA ALA A 31 17.38 16.14 -9.55
C ALA A 31 16.60 15.52 -10.73
N PRO A 32 17.29 14.83 -11.66
CA PRO A 32 16.61 14.14 -12.74
C PRO A 32 15.71 13.02 -12.17
N LYS A 33 14.54 12.82 -12.79
CA LYS A 33 13.68 11.68 -12.43
C LYS A 33 14.41 10.38 -12.72
N ARG A 34 14.31 9.42 -11.78
CA ARG A 34 14.86 8.06 -11.96
C ARG A 34 14.30 7.37 -13.21
N PHE A 35 13.02 7.57 -13.45
CA PHE A 35 12.33 7.13 -14.66
C PHE A 35 11.71 8.37 -15.34
N PRO A 36 12.36 8.92 -16.38
CA PRO A 36 11.74 9.99 -17.19
C PRO A 36 10.37 9.53 -17.71
N GLN A 37 9.44 10.47 -17.88
CA GLN A 37 8.10 10.13 -18.38
C GLN A 37 8.22 9.41 -19.73
N ILE A 38 7.68 8.19 -19.79
CA ILE A 38 7.63 7.41 -21.03
C ILE A 38 6.56 8.00 -21.96
N THR A 39 6.89 8.09 -23.24
CA THR A 39 5.94 8.47 -24.29
C THR A 39 5.43 7.22 -25.01
N LEU A 40 4.31 7.37 -25.74
CA LEU A 40 3.72 6.26 -26.48
C LEU A 40 4.69 5.69 -27.53
N GLU A 41 5.49 6.57 -28.17
CA GLU A 41 6.47 6.19 -29.20
C GLU A 41 7.64 5.36 -28.66
N GLN A 42 7.94 5.51 -27.36
CA GLN A 42 8.99 4.75 -26.67
C GLN A 42 8.52 3.35 -26.22
N ILE A 43 7.20 3.10 -26.28
CA ILE A 43 6.61 1.81 -25.94
C ILE A 43 6.67 0.89 -27.15
N PRO A 44 7.11 -0.37 -27.01
CA PRO A 44 7.16 -1.32 -28.11
C PRO A 44 5.82 -1.43 -28.85
N PRO A 45 5.80 -1.58 -30.18
CA PRO A 45 4.57 -1.61 -30.99
C PRO A 45 3.50 -2.58 -30.44
N ASP A 46 3.90 -3.78 -30.03
CA ASP A 46 3.02 -4.82 -29.49
C ASP A 46 2.34 -4.42 -28.16
N SER A 47 2.84 -3.39 -27.50
CA SER A 47 2.31 -2.89 -26.22
C SER A 47 1.64 -1.51 -26.32
N GLN A 48 1.65 -0.88 -27.50
CA GLN A 48 1.05 0.45 -27.69
C GLN A 48 -0.47 0.42 -27.55
N ALA A 49 -1.14 -0.65 -27.96
CA ALA A 49 -2.59 -0.80 -27.77
C ALA A 49 -2.96 -0.77 -26.29
N LEU A 50 -2.21 -1.47 -25.44
CA LEU A 50 -2.37 -1.44 -23.99
C LEU A 50 -2.12 -0.04 -23.42
N ALA A 51 -1.07 0.64 -23.89
CA ALA A 51 -0.76 2.00 -23.43
C ALA A 51 -1.87 2.98 -23.80
N GLN A 52 -2.45 2.89 -24.99
CA GLN A 52 -3.58 3.70 -25.43
C GLN A 52 -4.85 3.42 -24.60
N GLU A 53 -5.10 2.17 -24.25
CA GLU A 53 -6.19 1.80 -23.33
C GLU A 53 -6.01 2.49 -21.98
N ILE A 54 -4.81 2.39 -21.38
CA ILE A 54 -4.50 3.02 -20.09
C ILE A 54 -4.67 4.54 -20.16
N ILE A 55 -4.19 5.19 -21.22
CA ILE A 55 -4.36 6.65 -21.41
C ILE A 55 -5.84 7.06 -21.39
N LYS A 56 -6.74 6.24 -21.96
CA LYS A 56 -8.18 6.54 -22.00
C LYS A 56 -8.87 6.43 -20.64
N ILE A 57 -8.43 5.52 -19.78
CA ILE A 57 -9.10 5.23 -18.51
C ILE A 57 -8.42 5.83 -17.28
N SER A 58 -7.14 6.17 -17.40
CA SER A 58 -6.36 6.76 -16.31
C SER A 58 -6.43 8.27 -16.31
N SER A 59 -6.78 8.87 -15.17
CA SER A 59 -6.77 10.34 -14.99
C SER A 59 -5.37 10.97 -15.13
N VAL A 60 -4.31 10.15 -15.04
CA VAL A 60 -2.91 10.56 -15.12
C VAL A 60 -2.21 9.99 -16.37
N GLY A 61 -2.95 9.34 -17.25
CA GLY A 61 -2.41 8.67 -18.44
C GLY A 61 -1.35 7.63 -18.09
N LEU A 62 -0.16 7.76 -18.71
CA LEU A 62 0.99 6.88 -18.46
C LEU A 62 1.88 7.32 -17.28
N ALA A 63 1.45 8.27 -16.45
CA ALA A 63 2.22 8.68 -15.28
C ALA A 63 2.04 7.71 -14.09
N GLY A 64 2.73 8.00 -12.98
CA GLY A 64 2.69 7.19 -11.77
C GLY A 64 3.19 5.76 -12.00
N PRO A 65 2.50 4.74 -11.46
CA PRO A 65 2.98 3.36 -11.56
C PRO A 65 3.09 2.86 -13.00
N TYR A 66 2.25 3.34 -13.92
CA TYR A 66 2.30 2.93 -15.32
C TYR A 66 3.59 3.37 -16.01
N ASN A 67 4.12 4.56 -15.69
CA ASN A 67 5.40 5.01 -16.20
C ASN A 67 6.53 4.00 -15.90
N ILE A 68 6.47 3.40 -14.72
CA ILE A 68 7.49 2.43 -14.29
C ILE A 68 7.19 1.05 -14.88
N MET A 69 5.95 0.60 -14.87
CA MET A 69 5.54 -0.72 -15.37
C MET A 69 5.89 -0.90 -16.85
N PHE A 70 5.75 0.12 -17.69
CA PHE A 70 6.10 0.04 -19.11
C PHE A 70 7.59 -0.08 -19.40
N ARG A 71 8.47 -0.01 -18.40
CA ARG A 71 9.88 -0.43 -18.54
C ARG A 71 10.00 -1.95 -18.69
N SER A 72 8.93 -2.69 -18.34
CA SER A 72 8.77 -4.12 -18.57
C SER A 72 7.38 -4.36 -19.21
N PRO A 73 7.24 -4.25 -20.53
CA PRO A 73 5.94 -4.23 -21.20
C PRO A 73 5.09 -5.48 -20.96
N VAL A 74 5.72 -6.66 -20.92
CA VAL A 74 5.02 -7.92 -20.60
C VAL A 74 4.46 -7.89 -19.18
N TYR A 75 5.22 -7.36 -18.23
CA TYR A 75 4.74 -7.18 -16.86
C TYR A 75 3.59 -6.17 -16.80
N ALA A 76 3.70 -5.05 -17.54
CA ALA A 76 2.63 -4.05 -17.59
C ALA A 76 1.30 -4.65 -18.09
N ASP A 77 1.33 -5.50 -19.13
CA ASP A 77 0.14 -6.22 -19.63
C ASP A 77 -0.49 -7.11 -18.56
N ARG A 78 0.32 -7.92 -17.89
CA ARG A 78 -0.18 -8.86 -16.87
C ARG A 78 -0.71 -8.12 -15.64
N MET A 79 0.03 -7.11 -15.19
CA MET A 79 -0.35 -6.30 -14.04
C MET A 79 -1.64 -5.50 -14.32
N LYS A 80 -1.78 -4.94 -15.53
CA LYS A 80 -3.02 -4.24 -15.90
C LYS A 80 -4.24 -5.15 -15.79
N LYS A 81 -4.16 -6.37 -16.31
CA LYS A 81 -5.25 -7.36 -16.22
C LYS A 81 -5.57 -7.73 -14.78
N LEU A 82 -4.54 -7.89 -13.95
CA LEU A 82 -4.72 -8.15 -12.52
C LEU A 82 -5.36 -6.95 -11.82
N LEU A 83 -4.89 -5.73 -12.08
CA LEU A 83 -5.45 -4.51 -11.52
C LEU A 83 -6.90 -4.27 -11.94
N ASP A 84 -7.29 -4.63 -13.16
CA ASP A 84 -8.68 -4.54 -13.60
C ASP A 84 -9.60 -5.44 -12.76
N TYR A 85 -9.15 -6.65 -12.46
CA TYR A 85 -9.87 -7.52 -11.54
C TYR A 85 -9.91 -6.93 -10.13
N LEU A 86 -8.74 -6.65 -9.56
CA LEU A 86 -8.60 -6.26 -8.16
C LEU A 86 -9.22 -4.91 -7.80
N ARG A 87 -9.33 -3.99 -8.75
CA ARG A 87 -9.93 -2.67 -8.50
C ARG A 87 -11.43 -2.63 -8.74
N PHE A 88 -11.93 -3.42 -9.70
CA PHE A 88 -13.29 -3.21 -10.23
C PHE A 88 -14.15 -4.46 -10.19
N ASN A 89 -13.56 -5.64 -10.03
CA ASN A 89 -14.25 -6.91 -10.21
C ASN A 89 -13.99 -7.92 -9.08
N THR A 90 -13.40 -7.51 -7.96
CA THR A 90 -13.24 -8.37 -6.79
C THR A 90 -14.59 -8.67 -6.16
N SER A 91 -14.63 -9.72 -5.34
CA SER A 91 -15.78 -10.02 -4.48
C SER A 91 -15.90 -9.07 -3.28
N LEU A 92 -14.84 -8.29 -2.97
CA LEU A 92 -14.87 -7.30 -1.90
C LEU A 92 -15.77 -6.12 -2.27
N PRO A 93 -16.63 -5.64 -1.37
CA PRO A 93 -17.27 -4.33 -1.52
C PRO A 93 -16.23 -3.23 -1.74
N THR A 94 -16.50 -2.28 -2.63
CA THR A 94 -15.56 -1.21 -3.00
C THR A 94 -14.98 -0.49 -1.78
N ARG A 95 -15.79 -0.27 -0.73
CA ARG A 95 -15.35 0.34 0.53
C ARG A 95 -14.23 -0.45 1.20
N LEU A 96 -14.38 -1.78 1.30
CA LEU A 96 -13.37 -2.65 1.90
C LEU A 96 -12.14 -2.80 1.00
N ASN A 97 -12.34 -2.82 -0.30
CA ASN A 97 -11.27 -2.88 -1.29
C ASN A 97 -10.36 -1.64 -1.19
N GLU A 98 -10.96 -0.43 -1.24
CA GLU A 98 -10.21 0.82 -1.09
C GLU A 98 -9.58 0.96 0.30
N PHE A 99 -10.24 0.44 1.36
CA PHE A 99 -9.66 0.41 2.69
C PHE A 99 -8.39 -0.45 2.74
N ALA A 100 -8.43 -1.66 2.17
CA ALA A 100 -7.24 -2.51 2.04
C ALA A 100 -6.10 -1.80 1.31
N ILE A 101 -6.40 -1.06 0.23
CA ILE A 101 -5.42 -0.30 -0.54
C ILE A 101 -4.77 0.81 0.30
N ILE A 102 -5.56 1.62 1.01
CA ILE A 102 -4.97 2.71 1.82
C ILE A 102 -4.23 2.20 3.06
N ILE A 103 -4.54 0.99 3.57
CA ILE A 103 -3.72 0.34 4.60
C ILE A 103 -2.32 0.08 4.05
N GLN A 104 -2.18 -0.46 2.83
CA GLN A 104 -0.87 -0.67 2.21
C GLN A 104 -0.17 0.67 1.91
N GLY A 105 -0.90 1.66 1.42
CA GLY A 105 -0.40 3.02 1.22
C GLY A 105 0.14 3.64 2.51
N TYR A 106 -0.51 3.40 3.64
CA TYR A 106 -0.05 3.83 4.96
C TYR A 106 1.21 3.05 5.39
N GLU A 107 1.21 1.73 5.34
CA GLU A 107 2.35 0.91 5.80
C GLU A 107 3.62 1.23 5.00
N TRP A 108 3.50 1.45 3.69
CA TRP A 108 4.61 1.84 2.82
C TRP A 108 4.89 3.34 2.79
N LYS A 109 4.09 4.16 3.50
CA LYS A 109 4.16 5.63 3.42
C LYS A 109 4.17 6.13 1.97
N SER A 110 3.42 5.44 1.11
CA SER A 110 3.32 5.73 -0.32
C SER A 110 2.49 6.99 -0.55
N GLN A 111 3.17 8.06 -0.96
CA GLN A 111 2.55 9.36 -1.20
C GLN A 111 1.48 9.29 -2.30
N VAL A 112 1.78 8.58 -3.37
CA VAL A 112 0.90 8.46 -4.55
C VAL A 112 -0.32 7.62 -4.23
N GLU A 113 -0.16 6.46 -3.60
CA GLU A 113 -1.30 5.58 -3.30
C GLU A 113 -2.26 6.22 -2.32
N TRP A 114 -1.73 6.83 -1.26
CA TRP A 114 -2.60 7.53 -0.32
C TRP A 114 -3.33 8.70 -0.99
N TYR A 115 -2.63 9.51 -1.78
CA TYR A 115 -3.22 10.64 -2.49
C TYR A 115 -4.34 10.19 -3.43
N ALA A 116 -4.15 9.09 -4.15
CA ALA A 116 -5.11 8.58 -5.12
C ALA A 116 -6.31 7.86 -4.47
N HIS A 117 -6.05 7.04 -3.44
CA HIS A 117 -7.04 6.10 -2.92
C HIS A 117 -7.80 6.59 -1.68
N TYR A 118 -7.23 7.51 -0.89
CA TYR A 118 -7.95 8.11 0.25
C TYR A 118 -9.30 8.72 -0.13
N PRO A 119 -9.40 9.59 -1.16
CA PRO A 119 -10.69 10.13 -1.57
C PRO A 119 -11.64 9.08 -2.15
N LEU A 120 -11.11 8.03 -2.78
CA LEU A 120 -11.91 6.92 -3.30
C LEU A 120 -12.49 6.08 -2.16
N ALA A 121 -11.73 5.81 -1.12
CA ALA A 121 -12.19 5.11 0.07
C ALA A 121 -13.35 5.87 0.76
N LEU A 122 -13.22 7.18 0.93
CA LEU A 122 -14.29 8.02 1.50
C LEU A 122 -15.53 8.01 0.59
N LYS A 123 -15.34 8.16 -0.71
CA LYS A 123 -16.45 8.09 -1.69
C LYS A 123 -17.16 6.74 -1.68
N ALA A 124 -16.43 5.67 -1.42
CA ALA A 124 -16.98 4.31 -1.30
C ALA A 124 -17.69 4.06 0.04
N GLY A 125 -17.67 5.03 0.96
CA GLY A 125 -18.38 4.95 2.24
C GLY A 125 -17.50 4.55 3.44
N LEU A 126 -16.17 4.55 3.32
CA LEU A 126 -15.32 4.39 4.48
C LEU A 126 -15.47 5.62 5.38
N PRO A 127 -15.75 5.48 6.69
CA PRO A 127 -15.84 6.62 7.59
C PRO A 127 -14.53 7.42 7.61
N GLN A 128 -14.61 8.74 7.48
CA GLN A 128 -13.43 9.60 7.48
C GLN A 128 -12.58 9.40 8.74
N SER A 129 -13.23 9.23 9.91
CA SER A 129 -12.52 9.00 11.17
C SER A 129 -11.66 7.72 11.14
N VAL A 130 -12.10 6.67 10.44
CA VAL A 130 -11.32 5.42 10.25
C VAL A 130 -10.07 5.68 9.42
N ALA A 131 -10.21 6.40 8.30
CA ALA A 131 -9.08 6.74 7.45
C ALA A 131 -8.09 7.72 8.12
N ASP A 132 -8.59 8.68 8.89
CA ASP A 132 -7.75 9.67 9.60
C ASP A 132 -7.00 9.04 10.78
N ASP A 133 -7.63 8.14 11.54
CA ASP A 133 -6.95 7.34 12.57
C ASP A 133 -5.82 6.50 11.94
N LEU A 134 -6.09 5.79 10.81
CA LEU A 134 -5.08 5.04 10.08
C LEU A 134 -3.91 5.93 9.67
N LYS A 135 -4.18 7.10 9.07
CA LYS A 135 -3.15 8.07 8.66
C LYS A 135 -2.27 8.51 9.82
N SER A 136 -2.88 8.65 11.00
CA SER A 136 -2.21 9.08 12.24
C SER A 136 -1.42 7.96 12.91
N GLY A 137 -1.46 6.73 12.38
CA GLY A 137 -0.78 5.57 12.96
C GLY A 137 -1.48 4.95 14.14
N ILE A 138 -2.75 5.28 14.34
CA ILE A 138 -3.58 4.71 15.42
C ILE A 138 -4.42 3.58 14.81
N ARG A 139 -4.64 2.51 15.57
CA ARG A 139 -5.64 1.52 15.17
C ARG A 139 -6.98 2.25 15.03
N PRO A 140 -7.63 2.22 13.85
CA PRO A 140 -8.85 2.96 13.66
C PRO A 140 -9.94 2.56 14.66
N ARG A 141 -10.64 3.57 15.17
CA ARG A 141 -11.78 3.41 16.08
C ARG A 141 -13.07 3.41 15.27
N ASN A 142 -14.10 2.83 15.83
CA ASN A 142 -15.44 2.80 15.21
C ASN A 142 -15.50 2.11 13.84
N MET A 143 -14.62 1.15 13.59
CA MET A 143 -14.71 0.27 12.43
C MET A 143 -15.93 -0.64 12.56
N SER A 144 -16.62 -0.90 11.44
CA SER A 144 -17.59 -1.99 11.35
C SER A 144 -16.89 -3.35 11.44
N PRO A 145 -17.60 -4.45 11.76
CA PRO A 145 -16.97 -5.76 11.94
C PRO A 145 -16.18 -6.25 10.70
N ASP A 146 -16.62 -5.91 9.50
CA ASP A 146 -15.93 -6.23 8.24
C ASP A 146 -14.69 -5.35 8.02
N GLU A 147 -14.74 -4.06 8.38
CA GLU A 147 -13.58 -3.16 8.38
C GLU A 147 -12.52 -3.60 9.40
N GLU A 148 -12.94 -4.02 10.61
CA GLU A 148 -12.00 -4.56 11.61
C GLU A 148 -11.22 -5.76 11.06
N VAL A 149 -11.91 -6.68 10.41
CA VAL A 149 -11.29 -7.87 9.84
C VAL A 149 -10.33 -7.51 8.72
N VAL A 150 -10.72 -6.61 7.81
CA VAL A 150 -9.84 -6.12 6.74
C VAL A 150 -8.58 -5.48 7.31
N TYR A 151 -8.74 -4.64 8.34
CA TYR A 151 -7.61 -4.01 9.01
C TYR A 151 -6.70 -5.03 9.69
N ASP A 152 -7.27 -5.91 10.54
CA ASP A 152 -6.50 -6.85 11.35
C ASP A 152 -5.75 -7.86 10.48
N VAL A 153 -6.40 -8.43 9.44
CA VAL A 153 -5.77 -9.34 8.48
C VAL A 153 -4.63 -8.63 7.73
N SER A 154 -4.88 -7.44 7.20
CA SER A 154 -3.86 -6.68 6.46
C SER A 154 -2.65 -6.37 7.33
N MET A 155 -2.87 -5.92 8.57
CA MET A 155 -1.80 -5.53 9.48
C MET A 155 -1.02 -6.75 10.02
N GLU A 156 -1.69 -7.85 10.31
CA GLU A 156 -1.03 -9.07 10.79
C GLU A 156 -0.16 -9.67 9.69
N MET A 157 -0.70 -9.81 8.47
CA MET A 157 0.05 -10.29 7.31
C MET A 157 1.26 -9.40 6.98
N MET A 158 1.11 -8.07 7.02
CA MET A 158 2.20 -7.13 6.72
C MET A 158 3.30 -7.11 7.78
N ARG A 159 2.94 -7.22 9.05
CA ARG A 159 3.88 -7.01 10.14
C ARG A 159 4.44 -8.28 10.73
N LYS A 160 3.66 -9.37 10.73
CA LYS A 160 4.05 -10.66 11.30
C LYS A 160 4.38 -11.70 10.23
N HIS A 161 3.94 -11.50 8.97
CA HIS A 161 4.05 -12.46 7.87
C HIS A 161 3.33 -13.79 8.15
N GLU A 162 2.32 -13.74 8.99
CA GLU A 162 1.47 -14.86 9.38
C GLU A 162 0.09 -14.34 9.77
N ILE A 163 -0.86 -15.24 9.98
CA ILE A 163 -2.18 -14.96 10.53
C ILE A 163 -2.51 -15.98 11.60
N THR A 164 -3.04 -15.54 12.73
CA THR A 164 -3.49 -16.45 13.79
C THR A 164 -4.74 -17.22 13.36
N ASP A 165 -4.91 -18.44 13.85
CA ASP A 165 -6.11 -19.25 13.59
C ASP A 165 -7.39 -18.50 14.02
N GLU A 166 -7.35 -17.83 15.17
CA GLU A 166 -8.48 -17.03 15.65
C GLU A 166 -8.91 -15.97 14.64
N LEU A 167 -7.95 -15.18 14.13
CA LEU A 167 -8.22 -14.14 13.13
C LEU A 167 -8.65 -14.75 11.79
N PHE A 168 -8.03 -15.85 11.37
CA PHE A 168 -8.40 -16.56 10.16
C PHE A 168 -9.87 -17.01 10.19
N TYR A 169 -10.31 -17.68 11.26
CA TYR A 169 -11.69 -18.16 11.36
C TYR A 169 -12.70 -17.01 11.53
N LYS A 170 -12.32 -15.94 12.25
CA LYS A 170 -13.13 -14.71 12.32
C LYS A 170 -13.30 -14.09 10.92
N ALA A 171 -12.21 -13.96 10.17
CA ALA A 171 -12.20 -13.40 8.83
C ALA A 171 -13.02 -14.25 7.85
N LYS A 172 -12.81 -15.56 7.85
CA LYS A 172 -13.56 -16.51 7.02
C LYS A 172 -15.06 -16.45 7.31
N LYS A 173 -15.47 -16.28 8.58
CA LYS A 173 -16.88 -16.16 8.96
C LYS A 173 -17.52 -14.87 8.46
N ILE A 174 -16.78 -13.76 8.45
CA ILE A 174 -17.32 -12.43 8.09
C ILE A 174 -17.25 -12.17 6.59
N LEU A 175 -16.13 -12.50 5.95
CA LEU A 175 -15.86 -12.21 4.54
C LEU A 175 -16.17 -13.41 3.62
N GLY A 176 -16.09 -14.63 4.13
CA GLY A 176 -16.05 -15.83 3.31
C GLY A 176 -14.68 -16.06 2.67
N GLU A 177 -14.50 -17.21 2.03
CA GLU A 177 -13.20 -17.62 1.48
C GLU A 177 -12.76 -16.74 0.30
N GLN A 178 -13.67 -16.43 -0.60
CA GLN A 178 -13.33 -15.64 -1.81
C GLN A 178 -12.87 -14.24 -1.44
N GLN A 179 -13.64 -13.52 -0.62
CA GLN A 179 -13.26 -12.15 -0.21
C GLN A 179 -11.96 -12.13 0.59
N LEU A 180 -11.71 -13.17 1.40
CA LEU A 180 -10.46 -13.29 2.16
C LEU A 180 -9.26 -13.47 1.22
N VAL A 181 -9.38 -14.28 0.17
CA VAL A 181 -8.34 -14.44 -0.85
C VAL A 181 -8.16 -13.15 -1.65
N ASP A 182 -9.26 -12.52 -2.06
CA ASP A 182 -9.21 -11.23 -2.78
C ASP A 182 -8.56 -10.13 -1.93
N LEU A 183 -8.82 -10.08 -0.61
CA LEU A 183 -8.16 -9.16 0.32
C LEU A 183 -6.65 -9.30 0.30
N VAL A 184 -6.15 -10.53 0.36
CA VAL A 184 -4.71 -10.80 0.30
C VAL A 184 -4.14 -10.44 -1.07
N ALA A 185 -4.87 -10.75 -2.15
CA ALA A 185 -4.46 -10.42 -3.52
C ALA A 185 -4.38 -8.90 -3.75
N VAL A 186 -5.39 -8.14 -3.28
CA VAL A 186 -5.38 -6.65 -3.32
C VAL A 186 -4.19 -6.14 -2.53
N SER A 187 -4.04 -6.57 -1.27
CA SER A 187 -2.95 -6.10 -0.39
C SER A 187 -1.58 -6.36 -1.01
N GLY A 188 -1.28 -7.58 -1.45
CA GLY A 188 0.01 -7.93 -2.04
C GLY A 188 0.30 -7.19 -3.34
N THR A 189 -0.72 -6.97 -4.17
CA THR A 189 -0.56 -6.21 -5.42
C THR A 189 -0.25 -4.74 -5.13
N TYR A 190 -0.92 -4.12 -4.17
CA TYR A 190 -0.65 -2.73 -3.80
C TYR A 190 0.66 -2.54 -3.04
N VAL A 191 1.16 -3.55 -2.33
CA VAL A 191 2.56 -3.57 -1.88
C VAL A 191 3.51 -3.50 -3.08
N THR A 192 3.26 -4.28 -4.12
CA THR A 192 4.09 -4.24 -5.36
C THR A 192 4.02 -2.86 -6.02
N VAL A 193 2.83 -2.25 -6.11
CA VAL A 193 2.69 -0.89 -6.65
C VAL A 193 3.44 0.13 -5.80
N ALA A 194 3.35 0.05 -4.47
CA ALA A 194 4.11 0.92 -3.56
C ALA A 194 5.62 0.78 -3.73
N MET A 195 6.12 -0.45 -3.92
CA MET A 195 7.54 -0.72 -4.19
C MET A 195 7.99 -0.08 -5.51
N LEU A 196 7.18 -0.18 -6.57
CA LEU A 196 7.48 0.45 -7.87
C LEU A 196 7.52 1.98 -7.73
N LEU A 197 6.54 2.57 -7.05
CA LEU A 197 6.49 4.01 -6.80
C LEU A 197 7.68 4.48 -5.97
N ALA A 198 8.08 3.72 -4.95
CA ALA A 198 9.27 4.00 -4.14
C ALA A 198 10.55 3.88 -4.98
N LEU A 199 10.67 2.85 -5.83
CA LEU A 199 11.79 2.68 -6.76
C LEU A 199 11.93 3.89 -7.69
N GLY A 200 10.80 4.41 -8.21
CA GLY A 200 10.76 5.58 -9.08
C GLY A 200 10.90 6.91 -8.35
N GLN A 201 10.82 6.93 -7.04
CA GLN A 201 10.65 8.15 -6.23
C GLN A 201 9.43 8.98 -6.69
N GLU A 202 8.36 8.29 -7.07
CA GLU A 202 7.12 8.96 -7.47
C GLU A 202 6.44 9.57 -6.25
N MET A 203 6.02 10.83 -6.39
CA MET A 203 5.41 11.63 -5.33
C MET A 203 3.99 12.03 -5.69
N SER A 204 3.25 12.54 -4.73
CA SER A 204 1.98 13.23 -5.01
C SER A 204 2.18 14.32 -6.05
N PRO A 205 1.14 14.73 -6.80
CA PRO A 205 1.24 15.78 -7.78
C PRO A 205 1.87 17.05 -7.20
N GLU A 206 2.68 17.74 -8.02
CA GLU A 206 3.35 18.97 -7.63
C GLU A 206 2.36 20.01 -7.09
N GLY A 207 2.76 20.72 -6.05
CA GLY A 207 1.93 21.74 -5.38
C GLY A 207 0.84 21.17 -4.46
N LYS A 208 0.74 19.86 -4.30
CA LYS A 208 -0.16 19.23 -3.32
C LYS A 208 0.59 18.88 -2.03
N PRO A 209 -0.07 19.02 -0.87
CA PRO A 209 0.53 18.57 0.40
C PRO A 209 0.88 17.08 0.35
N LEU A 210 2.04 16.74 0.91
CA LEU A 210 2.42 15.34 1.07
C LEU A 210 1.50 14.67 2.11
N PRO A 211 0.85 13.56 1.78
CA PRO A 211 0.08 12.77 2.75
C PRO A 211 0.89 12.37 3.99
N PHE A 212 2.15 12.01 3.77
CA PHE A 212 3.12 11.64 4.81
C PHE A 212 4.31 12.60 4.73
N PRO A 213 4.43 13.59 5.63
CA PRO A 213 5.57 14.49 5.65
C PRO A 213 6.88 13.72 5.76
N ALA A 214 7.92 14.15 5.05
CA ALA A 214 9.28 13.64 5.26
C ALA A 214 9.71 13.95 6.70
N GLN A 215 10.25 12.96 7.37
CA GLN A 215 10.84 13.11 8.71
C GLN A 215 12.27 13.65 8.60
#